data_70fc5ff4b75e05c40e799ecb6f201867
#
_entry.id   70fc5ff4b75e05c40e799ecb6f201867
#
_cell.length_a   1.000
_cell.length_b   1.000
_cell.length_c   1.000
_cell.angle_alpha   90.00
_cell.angle_beta   90.00
_cell.angle_gamma   90.00
#
_symmetry.space_group_name_H-M   'P 1'
#
loop_
_entity.id
_entity.type
_entity.pdbx_description
1 polymer ?
#
loop_
_entity_poly.entity_id
_entity_poly.type
_entity_poly.pdbx_seq_one_letter_code
_entity_poly.pdbx_strand_id
1 'polypeptide(L)'
;MADGKVIKVLMFCAMGMSSSLLEKKTVEYAAAAGVPLDLHAITQAEMAVWDFGAKYVDMVVVAPQVKFQRKRVAQAAAPYNIIVQDIDPVIFGMADGEKLFQQIVTAVQARDQNR
;
A
#
# COMPACT_ATOMS: atom_id res chain seq x y z
N MET A 1 -10.20 1.79 -12.65
CA MET A 1 -10.84 2.59 -11.58
C MET A 1 -12.04 3.35 -12.05
N ALA A 2 -12.32 3.24 -13.29
CA ALA A 2 -13.44 3.94 -13.90
C ALA A 2 -14.79 3.53 -13.31
N ASP A 3 -14.86 2.40 -12.65
CA ASP A 3 -16.09 1.86 -12.10
C ASP A 3 -16.31 2.19 -10.61
N GLY A 4 -15.49 3.08 -10.04
CA GLY A 4 -15.62 3.51 -8.67
C GLY A 4 -15.22 2.48 -7.61
N LYS A 5 -14.50 1.46 -8.03
CA LYS A 5 -13.99 0.46 -7.08
C LYS A 5 -13.05 1.06 -6.06
N VAL A 6 -13.16 0.63 -4.81
CA VAL A 6 -12.23 1.05 -3.76
C VAL A 6 -10.90 0.33 -3.96
N ILE A 7 -9.81 1.09 -3.98
CA ILE A 7 -8.46 0.53 -4.00
C ILE A 7 -8.10 0.18 -2.57
N LYS A 8 -7.77 -1.07 -2.31
CA LYS A 8 -7.40 -1.55 -0.97
C LYS A 8 -5.90 -1.75 -0.88
N VAL A 9 -5.25 -1.06 0.05
CA VAL A 9 -3.80 -1.08 0.19
C VAL A 9 -3.43 -1.30 1.65
N LEU A 10 -2.46 -2.19 1.87
CA LEU A 10 -1.82 -2.31 3.17
C LEU A 10 -0.50 -1.57 3.15
N MET A 11 -0.24 -0.78 4.18
CA MET A 11 1.06 -0.16 4.38
C MET A 11 1.79 -0.91 5.50
N PHE A 12 2.75 -1.75 5.10
CA PHE A 12 3.52 -2.55 6.03
C PHE A 12 4.66 -1.70 6.59
N CYS A 13 4.64 -1.47 7.89
CA CYS A 13 5.59 -0.55 8.53
C CYS A 13 5.89 -0.99 9.95
N ALA A 14 6.88 -0.34 10.56
CA ALA A 14 7.24 -0.61 11.95
C ALA A 14 6.34 0.13 12.95
N MET A 15 5.39 0.90 12.44
CA MET A 15 4.44 1.71 13.20
C MET A 15 5.12 2.81 14.01
N GLY A 16 4.95 4.02 13.58
CA GLY A 16 5.46 5.20 14.24
C GLY A 16 4.76 6.42 13.69
N MET A 17 5.13 7.60 14.17
CA MET A 17 4.48 8.84 13.75
C MET A 17 4.60 9.07 12.25
N SER A 18 5.74 8.73 11.65
CA SER A 18 5.94 8.92 10.21
C SER A 18 4.96 8.11 9.39
N SER A 19 4.71 6.86 9.81
CA SER A 19 3.75 5.99 9.11
C SER A 19 2.34 6.54 9.21
N SER A 20 1.93 6.97 10.39
CA SER A 20 0.59 7.52 10.60
C SER A 20 0.37 8.79 9.80
N LEU A 21 1.38 9.65 9.75
CA LEU A 21 1.27 10.90 8.99
C LEU A 21 1.19 10.64 7.50
N LEU A 22 2.01 9.71 6.98
CA LEU A 22 1.97 9.36 5.56
C LEU A 22 0.63 8.76 5.19
N GLU A 23 0.12 7.86 6.03
CA GLU A 23 -1.20 7.25 5.80
C GLU A 23 -2.28 8.33 5.70
N LYS A 24 -2.31 9.24 6.67
CA LYS A 24 -3.29 10.31 6.70
C LYS A 24 -3.22 11.19 5.45
N LYS A 25 -2.02 11.64 5.10
CA LYS A 25 -1.84 12.52 3.95
C LYS A 25 -2.20 11.85 2.63
N THR A 26 -1.90 10.56 2.51
CA THR A 26 -2.23 9.80 1.30
C THR A 26 -3.74 9.67 1.15
N VAL A 27 -4.43 9.35 2.25
CA VAL A 27 -5.90 9.23 2.23
C VAL A 27 -6.55 10.58 1.93
N GLU A 28 -6.04 11.65 2.51
CA GLU A 28 -6.55 13.00 2.25
C GLU A 28 -6.38 13.39 0.78
N TYR A 29 -5.22 13.07 0.21
CA TYR A 29 -4.98 13.38 -1.20
C TYR A 29 -5.90 12.57 -2.11
N ALA A 30 -6.11 11.30 -1.80
CA ALA A 30 -7.00 10.45 -2.58
C ALA A 30 -8.43 11.00 -2.55
N ALA A 31 -8.90 11.43 -1.38
CA ALA A 31 -10.24 12.00 -1.24
C ALA A 31 -10.38 13.26 -2.07
N ALA A 32 -9.38 14.13 -2.05
CA ALA A 32 -9.39 15.37 -2.84
C ALA A 32 -9.39 15.07 -4.34
N ALA A 33 -8.75 13.97 -4.75
CA ALA A 33 -8.71 13.55 -6.14
C ALA A 33 -9.94 12.77 -6.59
N GLY A 34 -10.85 12.47 -5.66
CA GLY A 34 -12.07 11.72 -5.98
C GLY A 34 -11.84 10.22 -6.18
N VAL A 35 -10.74 9.68 -5.66
CA VAL A 35 -10.40 8.26 -5.80
C VAL A 35 -10.66 7.55 -4.48
N PRO A 36 -11.55 6.54 -4.45
CA PRO A 36 -11.79 5.79 -3.21
C PRO A 36 -10.57 4.95 -2.86
N LEU A 37 -9.97 5.22 -1.71
CA LEU A 37 -8.76 4.51 -1.25
C LEU A 37 -8.95 4.07 0.19
N ASP A 38 -8.77 2.77 0.42
CA ASP A 38 -8.75 2.18 1.74
C ASP A 38 -7.29 1.79 2.04
N LEU A 39 -6.60 2.65 2.76
CA LEU A 39 -5.20 2.44 3.11
C LEU A 39 -5.11 2.13 4.60
N HIS A 40 -4.59 0.97 4.92
CA HIS A 40 -4.50 0.49 6.30
C HIS A 40 -3.05 0.16 6.63
N ALA A 41 -2.52 0.82 7.66
CA ALA A 41 -1.17 0.56 8.15
C ALA A 41 -1.20 -0.66 9.07
N ILE A 42 -0.28 -1.60 8.86
CA ILE A 42 -0.21 -2.81 9.68
C ILE A 42 1.21 -3.02 10.20
N THR A 43 1.27 -3.69 11.35
CA THR A 43 2.52 -4.02 12.04
C THR A 43 3.13 -5.30 11.50
N GLN A 44 4.37 -5.59 11.95
CA GLN A 44 5.01 -6.87 11.63
C GLN A 44 4.21 -8.05 12.18
N ALA A 45 3.64 -7.91 13.37
CA ALA A 45 2.85 -8.98 13.98
C ALA A 45 1.59 -9.27 13.16
N GLU A 46 0.91 -8.22 12.71
CA GLU A 46 -0.28 -8.38 11.87
C GLU A 46 0.07 -9.00 10.51
N MET A 47 1.17 -8.54 9.90
CA MET A 47 1.58 -9.07 8.60
C MET A 47 1.93 -10.55 8.68
N ALA A 48 2.53 -10.98 9.78
CA ALA A 48 2.94 -12.38 9.95
C ALA A 48 1.75 -13.35 9.91
N VAL A 49 0.56 -12.88 10.27
CA VAL A 49 -0.64 -13.72 10.30
C VAL A 49 -1.71 -13.27 9.30
N TRP A 50 -1.38 -12.33 8.41
CA TRP A 50 -2.35 -11.83 7.44
C TRP A 50 -2.69 -12.88 6.40
N ASP A 51 -3.97 -13.12 6.20
CA ASP A 51 -4.46 -14.09 5.22
C ASP A 51 -5.02 -13.33 4.02
N PHE A 52 -4.21 -13.25 2.97
CA PHE A 52 -4.62 -12.56 1.74
C PHE A 52 -5.80 -13.23 1.05
N GLY A 53 -5.99 -14.52 1.28
CA GLY A 53 -7.14 -15.22 0.71
C GLY A 53 -8.45 -14.83 1.38
N ALA A 54 -8.41 -14.54 2.68
CA ALA A 54 -9.59 -14.11 3.43
C ALA A 54 -9.80 -12.60 3.36
N LYS A 55 -8.71 -11.82 3.32
CA LYS A 55 -8.75 -10.36 3.31
C LYS A 55 -7.92 -9.84 2.14
N TYR A 56 -8.50 -9.88 0.97
CA TYR A 56 -7.82 -9.45 -0.24
C TYR A 56 -7.54 -7.95 -0.24
N VAL A 57 -6.35 -7.58 -0.71
CA VAL A 57 -6.00 -6.19 -1.00
C VAL A 57 -5.41 -6.11 -2.40
N ASP A 58 -5.44 -4.93 -2.99
CA ASP A 58 -4.86 -4.72 -4.32
C ASP A 58 -3.35 -4.60 -4.27
N MET A 59 -2.83 -4.04 -3.20
CA MET A 59 -1.41 -3.70 -3.13
C MET A 59 -0.92 -3.67 -1.69
N VAL A 60 0.34 -4.04 -1.50
CA VAL A 60 1.06 -3.83 -0.25
C VAL A 60 2.22 -2.89 -0.55
N VAL A 61 2.32 -1.79 0.17
CA VAL A 61 3.48 -0.90 0.12
C VAL A 61 4.32 -1.13 1.36
N VAL A 62 5.62 -1.28 1.17
CA VAL A 62 6.54 -1.72 2.22
C VAL A 62 7.41 -0.54 2.65
N ALA A 63 7.30 -0.14 3.91
CA ALA A 63 8.09 0.96 4.44
C ALA A 63 9.57 0.60 4.54
N PRO A 64 10.48 1.59 4.47
CA PRO A 64 11.91 1.30 4.50
C PRO A 64 12.38 0.51 5.72
N GLN A 65 11.74 0.71 6.88
CA GLN A 65 12.15 0.03 8.11
C GLN A 65 11.97 -1.49 8.05
N VAL A 66 11.06 -1.96 7.20
CA VAL A 66 10.75 -3.40 7.09
C VAL A 66 11.04 -3.94 5.70
N LYS A 67 11.83 -3.22 4.93
CA LYS A 67 12.20 -3.58 3.55
C LYS A 67 12.81 -4.98 3.47
N PHE A 68 13.54 -5.40 4.50
CA PHE A 68 14.16 -6.73 4.53
C PHE A 68 13.14 -7.87 4.49
N GLN A 69 11.86 -7.59 4.77
CA GLN A 69 10.79 -8.59 4.72
C GLN A 69 10.00 -8.57 3.41
N ARG A 70 10.34 -7.69 2.48
CA ARG A 70 9.56 -7.55 1.23
C ARG A 70 9.42 -8.87 0.48
N LYS A 71 10.50 -9.63 0.38
CA LYS A 71 10.48 -10.89 -0.37
C LYS A 71 9.48 -11.88 0.23
N ARG A 72 9.43 -11.97 1.55
CA ARG A 72 8.49 -12.87 2.23
C ARG A 72 7.05 -12.45 1.98
N VAL A 73 6.78 -11.15 2.06
CA VAL A 73 5.45 -10.61 1.79
C VAL A 73 5.06 -10.86 0.33
N ALA A 74 5.98 -10.64 -0.60
CA ALA A 74 5.73 -10.87 -2.01
C ALA A 74 5.39 -12.34 -2.30
N GLN A 75 6.07 -13.27 -1.64
CA GLN A 75 5.79 -14.70 -1.80
C GLN A 75 4.38 -15.04 -1.31
N ALA A 76 3.97 -14.50 -0.16
CA ALA A 76 2.64 -14.74 0.38
C ALA A 76 1.54 -14.12 -0.49
N ALA A 77 1.83 -12.99 -1.13
CA ALA A 77 0.86 -12.25 -1.94
C ALA A 77 0.76 -12.77 -3.38
N ALA A 78 1.79 -13.47 -3.87
CA ALA A 78 1.88 -13.86 -5.28
C ALA A 78 0.68 -14.67 -5.79
N PRO A 79 0.13 -15.65 -5.04
CA PRO A 79 -1.00 -16.45 -5.54
C PRO A 79 -2.25 -15.62 -5.82
N TYR A 80 -2.34 -14.42 -5.24
CA TYR A 80 -3.54 -13.60 -5.32
C TYR A 80 -3.37 -12.41 -6.27
N ASN A 81 -2.27 -12.36 -7.00
CA ASN A 81 -1.97 -11.26 -7.94
C ASN A 81 -1.96 -9.89 -7.25
N ILE A 82 -1.43 -9.85 -6.03
CA ILE A 82 -1.33 -8.62 -5.25
C ILE A 82 0.00 -7.95 -5.54
N ILE A 83 -0.04 -6.64 -5.77
CA ILE A 83 1.15 -5.84 -6.04
C ILE A 83 1.92 -5.63 -4.74
N VAL A 84 3.24 -5.82 -4.76
CA VAL A 84 4.09 -5.53 -3.60
C VAL A 84 5.21 -4.61 -4.05
N GLN A 85 5.29 -3.41 -3.49
CA GLN A 85 6.30 -2.43 -3.84
C GLN A 85 6.86 -1.75 -2.59
N ASP A 86 8.13 -1.35 -2.66
CA ASP A 86 8.75 -0.56 -1.60
C ASP A 86 8.28 0.89 -1.69
N ILE A 87 8.17 1.55 -0.53
CA ILE A 87 8.00 3.00 -0.47
C ILE A 87 9.39 3.62 -0.53
N ASP A 88 9.60 4.58 -1.43
CA ASP A 88 10.86 5.31 -1.51
C ASP A 88 11.15 5.97 -0.15
N PRO A 89 12.39 5.86 0.38
CA PRO A 89 12.73 6.45 1.68
C PRO A 89 12.48 7.95 1.77
N VAL A 90 12.62 8.68 0.68
CA VAL A 90 12.35 10.14 0.67
C VAL A 90 10.85 10.38 0.79
N ILE A 91 10.03 9.62 0.07
CA ILE A 91 8.57 9.71 0.16
C ILE A 91 8.13 9.43 1.60
N PHE A 92 8.70 8.37 2.19
CA PHE A 92 8.34 7.98 3.55
C PHE A 92 8.80 9.03 4.57
N GLY A 93 10.05 9.49 4.45
CA GLY A 93 10.62 10.45 5.40
C GLY A 93 9.95 11.81 5.37
N MET A 94 9.47 12.23 4.20
CA MET A 94 8.78 13.51 4.05
C MET A 94 7.27 13.39 4.20
N ALA A 95 6.76 12.18 4.43
CA ALA A 95 5.33 11.89 4.48
C ALA A 95 4.62 12.45 3.25
N ASP A 96 5.15 12.15 2.05
CA ASP A 96 4.65 12.71 0.80
C ASP A 96 3.46 11.90 0.31
N GLY A 97 2.27 12.25 0.81
CA GLY A 97 1.05 11.53 0.47
C GLY A 97 0.69 11.60 -0.99
N GLU A 98 1.00 12.70 -1.66
CA GLU A 98 0.71 12.85 -3.09
C GLU A 98 1.52 11.83 -3.90
N LYS A 99 2.82 11.72 -3.64
CA LYS A 99 3.67 10.79 -4.38
C LYS A 99 3.34 9.33 -4.08
N LEU A 100 3.02 9.02 -2.83
CA LEU A 100 2.59 7.66 -2.52
C LEU A 100 1.27 7.34 -3.22
N PHE A 101 0.34 8.28 -3.22
CA PHE A 101 -0.92 8.11 -3.95
C PHE A 101 -0.67 7.83 -5.43
N GLN A 102 0.21 8.61 -6.06
CA GLN A 102 0.55 8.41 -7.48
C GLN A 102 1.18 7.05 -7.73
N GLN A 103 2.05 6.60 -6.83
CA GLN A 103 2.66 5.26 -6.92
C GLN A 103 1.58 4.17 -6.89
N ILE A 104 0.64 4.28 -5.97
CA ILE A 104 -0.44 3.31 -5.82
C ILE A 104 -1.30 3.26 -7.07
N VAL A 105 -1.77 4.42 -7.53
CA VAL A 105 -2.66 4.49 -8.69
C VAL A 105 -1.97 3.97 -9.94
N THR A 106 -0.72 4.36 -10.15
CA THR A 106 0.05 3.90 -11.31
C THR A 106 0.20 2.38 -11.32
N ALA A 107 0.50 1.80 -10.17
CA ALA A 107 0.69 0.35 -10.06
C ALA A 107 -0.61 -0.41 -10.31
N VAL A 108 -1.70 0.06 -9.73
CA VAL A 108 -3.01 -0.59 -9.87
C VAL A 108 -3.49 -0.49 -11.31
N GLN A 109 -3.34 0.67 -11.95
CA GLN A 109 -3.71 0.85 -13.35
C GLN A 109 -2.90 -0.06 -14.27
N ALA A 110 -1.59 -0.17 -14.04
CA ALA A 110 -0.73 -1.03 -14.84
C ALA A 110 -1.15 -2.50 -14.72
N ARG A 111 -1.47 -2.95 -13.51
CA ARG A 111 -1.97 -4.32 -13.31
C ARG A 111 -3.27 -4.55 -14.06
N ASP A 112 -4.22 -3.61 -13.96
CA ASP A 112 -5.53 -3.77 -14.56
C ASP A 112 -5.46 -3.77 -16.08
N GLN A 113 -4.52 -3.02 -16.66
CA GLN A 113 -4.32 -3.00 -18.11
C GLN A 113 -3.74 -4.31 -18.64
N ASN A 114 -3.03 -5.06 -17.80
CA ASN A 114 -2.39 -6.31 -18.19
C ASN A 114 -3.25 -7.55 -17.94
N ARG A 115 -4.48 -7.37 -17.57
CA ARG A 115 -5.41 -8.47 -17.30
C ARG A 115 -6.12 -9.01 -18.54
#